data_b52fb9387bee67e8b7582df994c293f0
#
_entry.id   b52fb9387bee67e8b7582df994c293f0
#
_cell.length_a   1.000
_cell.length_b   1.000
_cell.length_c   1.000
_cell.angle_alpha   90.00
_cell.angle_beta   90.00
_cell.angle_gamma   90.00
#
_symmetry.space_group_name_H-M   'P 1'
#
loop_
_entity.id
_entity.type
_entity.pdbx_description
1 polymer ?
#
loop_
_entity_poly.entity_id
_entity_poly.type
_entity_poly.pdbx_seq_one_letter_code
_entity_poly.pdbx_strand_id
1 'polypeptide(L)'
;MDIRACLARLRLPQFGEGFDLMYELLKDVIPLAKEGMTALKAAVDIGGTVKTAFEGKKPLAGLEEQQLVSDLLGKLIEAKAAQIGLYAKLEMLEKAALEMEAVHRDFERYELYRTPAGNLLYRLKDGDPLGEPPHYICPTCKNANRKSVLQGHAEAVQCIPCQHWFRLKNVPAVQTMSIRRNDGWYGL
;
A
#
# COMPACT_ATOMS: atom_id res chain seq x y z
N MET A 1 12.12 0.03 -21.99
CA MET A 1 11.84 -1.24 -21.30
C MET A 1 10.65 -1.00 -20.40
N ASP A 2 9.54 -1.68 -20.68
CA ASP A 2 8.26 -1.42 -20.01
C ASP A 2 8.24 -2.15 -18.65
N ILE A 3 8.36 -1.40 -17.57
CA ILE A 3 8.36 -1.89 -16.18
C ILE A 3 7.06 -2.67 -15.87
N ARG A 4 5.95 -2.33 -16.56
CA ARG A 4 4.67 -3.04 -16.45
C ARG A 4 4.75 -4.50 -16.91
N ALA A 5 5.52 -4.80 -17.96
CA ALA A 5 5.69 -6.15 -18.47
C ALA A 5 6.55 -7.03 -17.53
N CYS A 6 7.45 -6.42 -16.78
CA CYS A 6 8.29 -7.10 -15.80
C CYS A 6 7.51 -7.42 -14.51
N LEU A 7 6.68 -6.49 -14.03
CA LEU A 7 5.85 -6.66 -12.82
C LEU A 7 4.68 -7.63 -13.03
N ALA A 8 4.12 -7.70 -14.23
CA ALA A 8 3.04 -8.64 -14.56
C ALA A 8 3.50 -10.11 -14.59
N ARG A 9 4.80 -10.38 -14.76
CA ARG A 9 5.39 -11.74 -14.70
C ARG A 9 5.69 -12.23 -13.30
N LEU A 10 5.90 -11.31 -12.36
CA LEU A 10 5.94 -11.63 -10.95
C LEU A 10 4.49 -11.72 -10.47
N ARG A 11 3.95 -12.94 -10.38
CA ARG A 11 2.74 -13.23 -9.60
C ARG A 11 3.06 -12.96 -8.12
N LEU A 12 3.29 -11.69 -7.79
CA LEU A 12 3.38 -11.26 -6.40
C LEU A 12 2.00 -11.44 -5.78
N PRO A 13 1.90 -12.05 -4.59
CA PRO A 13 0.63 -12.11 -3.88
C PRO A 13 0.07 -10.70 -3.80
N GLN A 14 -1.26 -10.56 -3.91
CA GLN A 14 -1.95 -9.28 -3.84
C GLN A 14 -1.48 -8.56 -2.57
N PHE A 15 -0.54 -7.64 -2.75
CA PHE A 15 -0.10 -6.74 -1.69
C PHE A 15 -1.30 -5.86 -1.35
N GLY A 16 -1.63 -5.76 -0.04
CA GLY A 16 -2.82 -5.05 0.41
C GLY A 16 -2.81 -3.55 0.07
N GLU A 17 -3.91 -2.90 0.34
CA GLU A 17 -4.22 -1.49 0.00
C GLU A 17 -3.06 -0.50 0.25
N GLY A 18 -2.21 -0.74 1.26
CA GLY A 18 -1.05 0.10 1.55
C GLY A 18 0.07 0.04 0.50
N PHE A 19 0.27 -1.10 -0.16
CA PHE A 19 1.27 -1.22 -1.22
C PHE A 19 0.78 -0.55 -2.52
N ASP A 20 -0.51 -0.68 -2.83
CA ASP A 20 -1.11 -0.03 -3.99
C ASP A 20 -1.05 1.50 -3.83
N LEU A 21 -1.34 2.02 -2.63
CA LEU A 21 -1.21 3.44 -2.31
C LEU A 21 0.23 3.92 -2.48
N MET A 22 1.20 3.19 -1.95
CA MET A 22 2.63 3.54 -2.09
C MET A 22 3.07 3.53 -3.56
N TYR A 23 2.62 2.56 -4.34
CA TYR A 23 2.92 2.47 -5.77
C TYR A 23 2.31 3.64 -6.57
N GLU A 24 1.06 4.03 -6.28
CA GLU A 24 0.42 5.19 -6.92
C GLU A 24 1.14 6.50 -6.55
N LEU A 25 1.53 6.67 -5.27
CA LEU A 25 2.32 7.83 -4.84
C LEU A 25 3.68 7.90 -5.56
N LEU A 26 4.36 6.77 -5.77
CA LEU A 26 5.64 6.73 -6.50
C LEU A 26 5.49 7.12 -7.97
N LYS A 27 4.38 6.76 -8.61
CA LYS A 27 4.10 7.18 -10.00
C LYS A 27 4.03 8.70 -10.14
N ASP A 28 3.52 9.39 -9.14
CA ASP A 28 3.39 10.84 -9.14
C ASP A 28 4.73 11.54 -8.81
N VAL A 29 5.56 10.94 -7.96
CA VAL A 29 6.84 11.50 -7.53
C VAL A 29 7.85 11.57 -8.69
N ILE A 30 7.93 10.53 -9.52
CA ILE A 30 8.92 10.45 -10.61
C ILE A 30 8.74 11.56 -11.67
N PRO A 31 7.52 11.81 -12.20
CA PRO A 31 7.30 12.91 -13.13
C PRO A 31 7.61 14.27 -12.50
N LEU A 32 7.15 14.51 -11.28
CA LEU A 32 7.36 15.78 -10.58
C LEU A 32 8.84 16.09 -10.34
N ALA A 33 9.62 15.07 -9.97
CA ALA A 33 11.07 15.18 -9.84
C ALA A 33 11.72 15.55 -11.18
N LYS A 34 11.28 14.92 -12.27
CA LYS A 34 11.79 15.16 -13.62
C LYS A 34 11.47 16.58 -14.10
N GLU A 35 10.26 17.07 -13.83
CA GLU A 35 9.85 18.44 -14.14
C GLU A 35 10.69 19.47 -13.38
N GLY A 36 10.87 19.27 -12.07
CA GLY A 36 11.72 20.12 -11.24
C GLY A 36 13.17 20.17 -11.72
N MET A 37 13.74 19.01 -12.07
CA MET A 37 15.10 18.95 -12.63
C MET A 37 15.21 19.64 -13.98
N THR A 38 14.19 19.55 -14.83
CA THR A 38 14.16 20.19 -16.14
C THR A 38 14.10 21.71 -15.98
N ALA A 39 13.26 22.21 -15.09
CA ALA A 39 13.15 23.65 -14.81
C ALA A 39 14.46 24.19 -14.20
N LEU A 40 15.09 23.44 -13.29
CA LEU A 40 16.38 23.84 -12.73
C LEU A 40 17.49 23.90 -13.78
N LYS A 41 17.57 22.93 -14.67
CA LYS A 41 18.54 22.92 -15.77
C LYS A 41 18.34 24.11 -16.65
N ALA A 42 17.12 24.43 -17.07
CA ALA A 42 16.81 25.63 -17.86
C ALA A 42 17.21 26.91 -17.13
N ALA A 43 16.99 27.01 -15.80
CA ALA A 43 17.42 28.16 -15.03
C ALA A 43 18.94 28.31 -14.98
N VAL A 44 19.70 27.22 -14.91
CA VAL A 44 21.17 27.21 -14.95
C VAL A 44 21.68 27.69 -16.32
N ASP A 45 21.05 27.20 -17.39
CA ASP A 45 21.43 27.61 -18.78
C ASP A 45 21.18 29.10 -19.02
N ILE A 46 20.05 29.65 -18.56
CA ILE A 46 19.74 31.08 -18.61
C ILE A 46 20.73 31.86 -17.75
N GLY A 47 21.02 31.39 -16.52
CA GLY A 47 22.00 32.02 -15.62
C GLY A 47 23.40 32.09 -16.24
N GLY A 48 23.81 31.05 -16.97
CA GLY A 48 25.04 31.05 -17.75
C GLY A 48 25.07 32.14 -18.85
N THR A 49 23.95 32.33 -19.53
CA THR A 49 23.80 33.39 -20.56
C THR A 49 23.89 34.78 -19.94
N VAL A 50 23.19 35.01 -18.83
CA VAL A 50 23.25 36.26 -18.06
C VAL A 50 24.70 36.57 -17.64
N LYS A 51 25.37 35.55 -17.04
CA LYS A 51 26.79 35.71 -16.63
C LYS A 51 27.71 36.12 -17.77
N THR A 52 27.59 35.47 -18.93
CA THR A 52 28.44 35.81 -20.10
C THR A 52 28.15 37.21 -20.64
N ALA A 53 26.92 37.69 -20.52
CA ALA A 53 26.55 39.05 -20.87
C ALA A 53 27.18 40.09 -19.94
N PHE A 54 27.12 39.86 -18.63
CA PHE A 54 27.74 40.72 -17.61
C PHE A 54 29.28 40.74 -17.68
N GLU A 55 29.90 39.65 -18.09
CA GLU A 55 31.36 39.60 -18.33
C GLU A 55 31.81 40.36 -19.59
N GLY A 56 30.91 41.05 -20.28
CA GLY A 56 31.21 41.87 -21.47
C GLY A 56 31.51 41.06 -22.72
N LYS A 57 31.32 39.76 -22.70
CA LYS A 57 31.60 38.88 -23.85
C LYS A 57 30.54 39.02 -24.97
N LYS A 58 29.33 39.43 -24.59
CA LYS A 58 28.21 39.67 -25.53
C LYS A 58 27.26 40.71 -24.93
N PRO A 59 27.35 41.97 -25.30
CA PRO A 59 26.42 42.99 -24.79
C PRO A 59 25.01 42.69 -25.27
N LEU A 60 24.05 42.67 -24.35
CA LEU A 60 22.64 42.54 -24.62
C LEU A 60 22.00 43.93 -24.68
N ALA A 61 20.95 44.09 -25.47
CA ALA A 61 20.13 45.30 -25.40
C ALA A 61 19.30 45.28 -24.13
N GLY A 62 19.06 46.40 -23.47
CA GLY A 62 18.40 46.45 -22.15
C GLY A 62 17.04 45.75 -22.06
N LEU A 63 16.34 45.59 -23.20
CA LEU A 63 15.09 44.83 -23.28
C LEU A 63 15.33 43.32 -23.20
N GLU A 64 16.42 42.83 -23.80
CA GLU A 64 16.81 41.41 -23.77
C GLU A 64 17.26 40.98 -22.36
N GLU A 65 17.93 41.88 -21.62
CA GLU A 65 18.33 41.65 -20.24
C GLU A 65 17.11 41.47 -19.32
N GLN A 66 16.08 42.32 -19.44
CA GLN A 66 14.87 42.24 -18.69
C GLN A 66 14.12 40.94 -18.98
N GLN A 67 14.09 40.49 -20.22
CA GLN A 67 13.43 39.26 -20.64
C GLN A 67 14.13 38.02 -20.05
N LEU A 68 15.47 37.99 -20.13
CA LEU A 68 16.28 36.92 -19.56
C LEU A 68 16.10 36.80 -18.04
N VAL A 69 16.06 37.92 -17.33
CA VAL A 69 15.80 37.93 -15.87
C VAL A 69 14.41 37.43 -15.58
N SER A 70 13.41 37.87 -16.33
CA SER A 70 12.01 37.39 -16.16
C SER A 70 11.89 35.88 -16.39
N ASP A 71 12.53 35.36 -17.46
CA ASP A 71 12.52 33.93 -17.77
C ASP A 71 13.25 33.11 -16.70
N LEU A 72 14.37 33.60 -16.19
CA LEU A 72 15.09 32.99 -15.08
C LEU A 72 14.21 32.90 -13.82
N LEU A 73 13.57 34.00 -13.45
CA LEU A 73 12.65 34.02 -12.32
C LEU A 73 11.48 33.05 -12.51
N GLY A 74 10.92 33.01 -13.73
CA GLY A 74 9.86 32.04 -14.06
C GLY A 74 10.34 30.60 -13.86
N LYS A 75 11.50 30.21 -14.33
CA LYS A 75 12.07 28.88 -14.18
C LYS A 75 12.40 28.54 -12.71
N LEU A 76 12.85 29.49 -11.94
CA LEU A 76 13.09 29.31 -10.50
C LEU A 76 11.77 29.09 -9.73
N ILE A 77 10.72 29.82 -10.09
CA ILE A 77 9.40 29.62 -9.50
C ILE A 77 8.85 28.22 -9.82
N GLU A 78 8.96 27.79 -11.09
CA GLU A 78 8.55 26.44 -11.51
C GLU A 78 9.34 25.37 -10.73
N ALA A 79 10.66 25.49 -10.65
CA ALA A 79 11.49 24.55 -9.91
C ALA A 79 11.14 24.50 -8.42
N LYS A 80 10.86 25.65 -7.81
CA LYS A 80 10.46 25.73 -6.41
C LYS A 80 9.08 25.11 -6.19
N ALA A 81 8.12 25.32 -7.09
CA ALA A 81 6.81 24.70 -7.01
C ALA A 81 6.91 23.15 -7.11
N ALA A 82 7.72 22.65 -8.04
CA ALA A 82 7.98 21.22 -8.16
C ALA A 82 8.66 20.65 -6.89
N GLN A 83 9.59 21.38 -6.28
CA GLN A 83 10.24 20.99 -5.03
C GLN A 83 9.24 20.89 -3.89
N ILE A 84 8.34 21.86 -3.73
CA ILE A 84 7.29 21.83 -2.70
C ILE A 84 6.37 20.61 -2.91
N GLY A 85 5.97 20.36 -4.16
CA GLY A 85 5.17 19.19 -4.50
C GLY A 85 5.86 17.86 -4.17
N LEU A 86 7.18 17.78 -4.41
CA LEU A 86 7.99 16.61 -4.04
C LEU A 86 8.01 16.39 -2.54
N TYR A 87 8.23 17.41 -1.75
CA TYR A 87 8.23 17.29 -0.28
C TYR A 87 6.89 16.79 0.24
N ALA A 88 5.77 17.33 -0.27
CA ALA A 88 4.44 16.87 0.12
C ALA A 88 4.22 15.38 -0.20
N LYS A 89 4.69 14.91 -1.37
CA LYS A 89 4.59 13.50 -1.75
C LYS A 89 5.51 12.60 -0.93
N LEU A 90 6.71 13.04 -0.60
CA LEU A 90 7.64 12.31 0.27
C LEU A 90 7.07 12.14 1.68
N GLU A 91 6.46 13.17 2.24
CA GLU A 91 5.79 13.11 3.54
C GLU A 91 4.64 12.07 3.54
N MET A 92 3.84 12.04 2.47
CA MET A 92 2.80 11.02 2.32
C MET A 92 3.37 9.60 2.21
N LEU A 93 4.49 9.41 1.49
CA LEU A 93 5.18 8.12 1.37
C LEU A 93 5.76 7.66 2.70
N GLU A 94 6.38 8.57 3.44
CA GLU A 94 6.93 8.28 4.78
C GLU A 94 5.81 7.82 5.72
N LYS A 95 4.69 8.53 5.75
CA LYS A 95 3.52 8.14 6.54
C LYS A 95 3.01 6.76 6.16
N ALA A 96 2.84 6.48 4.87
CA ALA A 96 2.38 5.18 4.38
C ALA A 96 3.37 4.06 4.76
N ALA A 97 4.67 4.30 4.68
CA ALA A 97 5.70 3.35 5.08
C ALA A 97 5.66 3.04 6.58
N LEU A 98 5.50 4.05 7.43
CA LEU A 98 5.36 3.88 8.88
C LEU A 98 4.10 3.09 9.26
N GLU A 99 2.98 3.35 8.58
CA GLU A 99 1.74 2.57 8.78
C GLU A 99 1.93 1.11 8.39
N MET A 100 2.60 0.83 7.28
CA MET A 100 2.92 -0.54 6.85
C MET A 100 3.86 -1.25 7.85
N GLU A 101 4.87 -0.55 8.35
CA GLU A 101 5.79 -1.10 9.36
C GLU A 101 5.06 -1.40 10.67
N ALA A 102 4.15 -0.53 11.11
CA ALA A 102 3.34 -0.76 12.29
C ALA A 102 2.46 -2.02 12.15
N VAL A 103 1.82 -2.21 11.00
CA VAL A 103 1.04 -3.42 10.68
C VAL A 103 1.94 -4.66 10.68
N HIS A 104 3.13 -4.58 10.09
CA HIS A 104 4.07 -5.69 10.05
C HIS A 104 4.52 -6.10 11.44
N ARG A 105 4.89 -5.13 12.27
CA ARG A 105 5.28 -5.33 13.68
C ARG A 105 4.14 -5.95 14.50
N ASP A 106 2.90 -5.54 14.27
CA ASP A 106 1.74 -6.15 14.94
C ASP A 106 1.58 -7.62 14.50
N PHE A 107 1.88 -7.97 13.24
CA PHE A 107 1.83 -9.35 12.77
C PHE A 107 2.93 -10.25 13.37
N GLU A 108 4.04 -9.73 13.82
CA GLU A 108 5.09 -10.50 14.49
C GLU A 108 4.64 -11.09 15.84
N ARG A 109 3.58 -10.57 16.41
CA ARG A 109 2.95 -11.09 17.63
C ARG A 109 2.20 -12.40 17.43
N TYR A 110 1.96 -12.79 16.17
CA TYR A 110 1.20 -13.96 15.81
C TYR A 110 2.09 -15.09 15.29
N GLU A 111 1.73 -16.31 15.62
CA GLU A 111 2.35 -17.52 15.11
C GLU A 111 1.39 -18.34 14.27
N LEU A 112 1.92 -19.09 13.30
CA LEU A 112 1.12 -19.99 12.50
C LEU A 112 0.67 -21.18 13.36
N TYR A 113 -0.63 -21.39 13.45
CA TYR A 113 -1.25 -22.43 14.24
C TYR A 113 -2.12 -23.34 13.37
N ARG A 114 -1.95 -24.66 13.53
CA ARG A 114 -2.80 -25.66 12.90
C ARG A 114 -3.88 -26.10 13.86
N THR A 115 -5.15 -25.90 13.48
CA THR A 115 -6.27 -26.33 14.29
C THR A 115 -6.40 -27.87 14.31
N PRO A 116 -7.04 -28.49 15.33
CA PRO A 116 -7.39 -29.91 15.32
C PRO A 116 -8.19 -30.35 14.09
N ALA A 117 -8.97 -29.45 13.49
CA ALA A 117 -9.69 -29.69 12.23
C ALA A 117 -8.81 -29.56 10.97
N GLY A 118 -7.50 -29.30 11.12
CA GLY A 118 -6.53 -29.22 10.02
C GLY A 118 -6.41 -27.87 9.33
N ASN A 119 -7.17 -26.86 9.75
CA ASN A 119 -7.08 -25.51 9.19
C ASN A 119 -5.84 -24.79 9.72
N LEU A 120 -5.23 -23.95 8.87
CA LEU A 120 -4.13 -23.06 9.24
C LEU A 120 -4.68 -21.68 9.57
N LEU A 121 -4.32 -21.16 10.74
CA LEU A 121 -4.68 -19.83 11.24
C LEU A 121 -3.44 -19.19 11.84
N TYR A 122 -3.49 -17.89 12.11
CA TYR A 122 -2.49 -17.23 12.94
C TYR A 122 -3.09 -17.00 14.33
N ARG A 123 -2.41 -17.50 15.36
CA ARG A 123 -2.78 -17.36 16.77
C ARG A 123 -1.90 -16.31 17.42
N LEU A 124 -2.46 -15.49 18.30
CA LEU A 124 -1.67 -14.62 19.17
C LEU A 124 -0.74 -15.48 20.04
N LYS A 125 0.52 -15.12 20.12
CA LYS A 125 1.52 -15.81 20.94
C LYS A 125 1.15 -15.72 22.40
N ASP A 126 1.40 -16.80 23.14
CA ASP A 126 1.21 -16.82 24.59
C ASP A 126 2.16 -15.82 25.27
N GLY A 127 1.68 -15.05 26.23
CA GLY A 127 2.48 -14.02 26.91
C GLY A 127 2.64 -12.73 26.12
N ASP A 128 1.68 -12.43 25.24
CA ASP A 128 1.66 -11.16 24.50
C ASP A 128 1.81 -9.95 25.44
N PRO A 129 2.79 -9.05 25.18
CA PRO A 129 3.10 -7.94 26.07
C PRO A 129 2.00 -6.87 26.18
N LEU A 130 1.04 -6.87 25.24
CA LEU A 130 -0.09 -5.94 25.25
C LEU A 130 -1.29 -6.47 26.05
N GLY A 131 -1.24 -7.73 26.53
CA GLY A 131 -2.30 -8.31 27.35
C GLY A 131 -3.62 -8.52 26.61
N GLU A 132 -3.60 -8.61 25.29
CA GLU A 132 -4.80 -8.92 24.50
C GLU A 132 -5.28 -10.35 24.79
N PRO A 133 -6.61 -10.60 24.84
CA PRO A 133 -7.14 -11.94 25.01
C PRO A 133 -6.73 -12.86 23.85
N PRO A 134 -6.55 -14.16 24.07
CA PRO A 134 -6.21 -15.11 23.01
C PRO A 134 -7.23 -15.05 21.86
N HIS A 135 -6.75 -14.82 20.66
CA HIS A 135 -7.58 -14.77 19.47
C HIS A 135 -6.81 -15.22 18.22
N TYR A 136 -7.53 -15.37 17.13
CA TYR A 136 -6.99 -15.79 15.84
C TYR A 136 -7.18 -14.71 14.79
N ILE A 137 -6.24 -14.61 13.82
CA ILE A 137 -6.38 -13.77 12.66
C ILE A 137 -6.39 -14.59 11.36
N CYS A 138 -7.06 -14.04 10.36
CA CYS A 138 -7.27 -14.67 9.07
C CYS A 138 -5.97 -14.70 8.24
N PRO A 139 -5.52 -15.87 7.73
CA PRO A 139 -4.33 -15.97 6.90
C PRO A 139 -4.44 -15.19 5.59
N THR A 140 -5.60 -15.25 4.93
CA THR A 140 -5.85 -14.54 3.67
C THR A 140 -5.77 -13.02 3.86
N CYS A 141 -6.37 -12.50 4.93
CA CYS A 141 -6.30 -11.07 5.24
C CYS A 141 -4.89 -10.64 5.67
N LYS A 142 -4.17 -11.48 6.45
CA LYS A 142 -2.77 -11.21 6.81
C LYS A 142 -1.87 -11.11 5.58
N ASN A 143 -2.03 -12.01 4.60
CA ASN A 143 -1.28 -11.96 3.34
C ASN A 143 -1.59 -10.70 2.52
N ALA A 144 -2.76 -10.09 2.73
CA ALA A 144 -3.14 -8.79 2.16
C ALA A 144 -2.78 -7.61 3.09
N ASN A 145 -1.83 -7.78 4.03
CA ASN A 145 -1.42 -6.80 5.03
C ASN A 145 -2.58 -6.18 5.84
N ARG A 146 -3.66 -6.95 6.02
CA ARG A 146 -4.85 -6.49 6.75
C ARG A 146 -5.09 -7.38 7.97
N LYS A 147 -5.03 -6.80 9.16
CA LYS A 147 -5.40 -7.50 10.40
C LYS A 147 -6.90 -7.73 10.43
N SER A 148 -7.31 -8.98 10.51
CA SER A 148 -8.71 -9.37 10.65
C SER A 148 -8.84 -10.44 11.70
N VAL A 149 -9.38 -10.07 12.86
CA VAL A 149 -9.67 -10.99 13.96
C VAL A 149 -10.84 -11.87 13.58
N LEU A 150 -10.67 -13.17 13.74
CA LEU A 150 -11.72 -14.16 13.49
C LEU A 150 -12.76 -14.14 14.59
N GLN A 151 -14.01 -14.17 14.21
CA GLN A 151 -15.14 -14.18 15.14
C GLN A 151 -15.94 -15.48 15.03
N GLY A 152 -16.54 -15.93 16.11
CA GLY A 152 -17.34 -17.15 16.12
C GLY A 152 -17.40 -17.83 17.50
N HIS A 153 -17.48 -19.13 17.49
CA HIS A 153 -17.60 -19.95 18.68
C HIS A 153 -16.51 -21.04 18.74
N ALA A 154 -16.53 -21.87 19.80
CA ALA A 154 -15.46 -22.83 20.09
C ALA A 154 -15.20 -23.90 19.00
N GLU A 155 -16.09 -24.07 18.03
CA GLU A 155 -16.02 -25.10 16.99
C GLU A 155 -15.62 -24.50 15.61
N ALA A 156 -16.07 -23.27 15.33
CA ALA A 156 -15.82 -22.59 14.06
C ALA A 156 -15.75 -21.08 14.21
N VAL A 157 -14.90 -20.47 13.42
CA VAL A 157 -14.72 -19.01 13.36
C VAL A 157 -14.78 -18.53 11.92
N GLN A 158 -15.22 -17.29 11.74
CA GLN A 158 -15.35 -16.65 10.45
C GLN A 158 -14.53 -15.37 10.38
N CYS A 159 -13.95 -15.12 9.24
CA CYS A 159 -13.38 -13.83 8.89
C CYS A 159 -14.48 -12.93 8.29
N ILE A 160 -14.83 -11.85 8.94
CA ILE A 160 -15.90 -10.95 8.45
C ILE A 160 -15.54 -10.30 7.12
N PRO A 161 -14.32 -9.76 6.91
CA PRO A 161 -13.97 -9.11 5.64
C PRO A 161 -13.91 -10.02 4.42
N CYS A 162 -13.33 -11.24 4.53
CA CYS A 162 -13.22 -12.18 3.41
C CYS A 162 -14.25 -13.32 3.45
N GLN A 163 -15.09 -13.35 4.48
CA GLN A 163 -16.17 -14.33 4.71
C GLN A 163 -15.73 -15.79 4.77
N HIS A 164 -14.42 -16.06 4.90
CA HIS A 164 -13.90 -17.41 5.04
C HIS A 164 -14.23 -18.00 6.40
N TRP A 165 -14.66 -19.27 6.41
CA TRP A 165 -14.94 -20.06 7.61
C TRP A 165 -13.78 -21.00 7.92
N PHE A 166 -13.45 -21.14 9.19
CA PHE A 166 -12.42 -22.04 9.68
C PHE A 166 -12.97 -22.88 10.82
N ARG A 167 -12.82 -24.20 10.71
CA ARG A 167 -13.17 -25.12 11.80
C ARG A 167 -12.02 -25.19 12.80
N LEU A 168 -12.31 -25.03 14.07
CA LEU A 168 -11.33 -25.13 15.15
C LEU A 168 -11.23 -26.57 15.67
N LYS A 169 -12.34 -27.31 15.69
CA LYS A 169 -12.42 -28.70 16.18
C LYS A 169 -13.01 -29.61 15.11
N ASN A 170 -12.62 -30.90 15.18
CA ASN A 170 -13.31 -31.93 14.44
C ASN A 170 -14.65 -32.19 15.14
N VAL A 171 -15.72 -31.68 14.55
CA VAL A 171 -17.08 -32.07 14.97
C VAL A 171 -17.43 -33.31 14.16
N PRO A 172 -17.76 -34.44 14.79
CA PRO A 172 -18.26 -35.61 14.08
C PRO A 172 -19.48 -35.19 13.27
N ALA A 173 -19.54 -35.67 12.02
CA ALA A 173 -20.70 -35.41 11.18
C ALA A 173 -21.96 -35.84 11.92
N VAL A 174 -22.82 -34.90 12.27
CA VAL A 174 -24.15 -35.23 12.77
C VAL A 174 -24.80 -35.99 11.62
N GLN A 175 -25.04 -37.29 11.83
CA GLN A 175 -25.86 -38.06 10.91
C GLN A 175 -27.23 -37.39 10.95
N THR A 176 -27.53 -36.64 9.91
CA THR A 176 -28.89 -36.18 9.67
C THR A 176 -29.72 -37.44 9.50
N MET A 177 -30.43 -37.82 10.54
CA MET A 177 -31.48 -38.82 10.42
C MET A 177 -32.39 -38.29 9.33
N SER A 178 -32.36 -38.95 8.17
CA SER A 178 -33.37 -38.71 7.14
C SER A 178 -34.70 -39.13 7.80
N ILE A 179 -35.49 -38.13 8.19
CA ILE A 179 -36.88 -38.35 8.54
C ILE A 179 -37.48 -38.87 7.25
N ARG A 180 -37.64 -40.19 7.12
CA ARG A 180 -38.49 -40.79 6.11
C ARG A 180 -39.87 -40.17 6.33
N ARG A 181 -40.27 -39.26 5.44
CA ARG A 181 -41.68 -38.90 5.32
C ARG A 181 -42.44 -40.19 5.04
N ASN A 182 -43.22 -40.57 5.98
CA ASN A 182 -44.13 -41.66 5.83
C ASN A 182 -45.30 -41.13 4.97
N ASP A 183 -45.13 -41.17 3.65
CA ASP A 183 -46.18 -40.79 2.67
C ASP A 183 -47.15 -41.94 2.52
N GLY A 184 -47.80 -42.32 3.61
CA GLY A 184 -48.76 -43.39 3.65
C GLY A 184 -49.97 -43.04 4.49
N TRP A 185 -50.85 -42.20 3.95
CA TRP A 185 -52.27 -42.17 4.35
C TRP A 185 -53.10 -41.36 3.33
N TYR A 186 -53.35 -41.97 2.20
CA TYR A 186 -54.56 -41.69 1.43
C TYR A 186 -55.16 -43.05 1.05
N GLY A 187 -56.06 -43.51 1.91
CA GLY A 187 -56.96 -44.62 1.67
C GLY A 187 -58.23 -44.38 2.48
N LEU A 188 -59.20 -43.72 1.84
CA LEU A 188 -60.61 -43.93 1.74
C LEU A 188 -61.30 -42.68 1.24
#